data_0ed9201c96be386d51b3dab9a86a102d
#
_entry.id   0ed9201c96be386d51b3dab9a86a102d
#
_cell.length_a   1.000
_cell.length_b   1.000
_cell.length_c   1.000
_cell.angle_alpha   90.00
_cell.angle_beta   90.00
_cell.angle_gamma   90.00
#
_symmetry.space_group_name_H-M   'P 1'
#
loop_
_entity.id
_entity.type
_entity.pdbx_description
1 polymer ?
#
loop_
_entity_poly.entity_id
_entity_poly.type
_entity_poly.pdbx_seq_one_letter_code
_entity_poly.pdbx_strand_id
1 'polypeptide(L)'
;MKKQTSSFIWNKTKTRTGKNARLPREIRDQLNQRLLDGQPGQRLLAWLNSLPEVQRILAADFDGSPINAPNLSAWKTGGYQDWLVRRETLEQARELVAATEIKLADHLATVLATHYAISDLRRF
;
A
#
# COMPACT_ATOMS: atom_id res chain seq x y z
N MET A 1 -23.93 -21.16 2.53
CA MET A 1 -24.32 -20.77 3.72
C MET A 1 -23.34 -20.87 4.78
N LYS A 2 -22.99 -22.00 5.22
CA LYS A 2 -21.98 -22.15 6.20
C LYS A 2 -20.73 -21.43 5.86
N LYS A 3 -20.43 -21.30 4.61
CA LYS A 3 -19.25 -20.58 4.20
C LYS A 3 -19.29 -19.12 4.48
N GLN A 4 -20.46 -18.57 4.62
CA GLN A 4 -20.60 -17.17 4.81
C GLN A 4 -20.02 -16.67 6.09
N THR A 5 -20.08 -17.47 7.12
CA THR A 5 -19.54 -17.08 8.40
C THR A 5 -18.04 -16.93 8.34
N SER A 6 -17.38 -17.88 7.73
CA SER A 6 -15.92 -17.81 7.56
C SER A 6 -15.54 -16.75 6.57
N SER A 7 -16.31 -16.63 5.49
CA SER A 7 -15.99 -15.65 4.47
C SER A 7 -16.13 -14.24 4.94
N PHE A 8 -16.97 -14.00 5.89
CA PHE A 8 -17.15 -12.67 6.41
C PHE A 8 -15.86 -12.10 6.97
N ILE A 9 -15.11 -12.90 7.70
CA ILE A 9 -13.83 -12.49 8.24
C ILE A 9 -12.80 -12.34 7.13
N TRP A 10 -12.78 -13.24 6.19
CA TRP A 10 -11.81 -13.23 5.11
C TRP A 10 -12.08 -12.18 4.05
N ASN A 11 -13.31 -11.68 3.97
CA ASN A 11 -13.63 -10.67 2.98
C ASN A 11 -12.79 -9.42 3.09
N LYS A 12 -12.28 -9.13 4.26
CA LYS A 12 -11.43 -7.96 4.45
C LYS A 12 -10.10 -8.08 3.73
N THR A 13 -9.63 -9.32 3.57
CA THR A 13 -8.36 -9.58 2.92
C THR A 13 -8.53 -10.24 1.57
N LYS A 14 -9.77 -10.44 1.18
CA LYS A 14 -10.07 -11.13 -0.06
C LYS A 14 -9.61 -10.31 -1.26
N THR A 15 -9.01 -11.00 -2.23
CA THR A 15 -8.59 -10.38 -3.47
C THR A 15 -9.79 -9.90 -4.27
N ARG A 16 -9.73 -8.70 -4.79
CA ARG A 16 -10.78 -8.16 -5.64
C ARG A 16 -10.74 -8.82 -7.01
N THR A 17 -11.87 -8.84 -7.70
CA THR A 17 -12.03 -9.64 -8.92
C THR A 17 -12.06 -8.86 -10.23
N GLY A 18 -12.15 -7.55 -10.23
CA GLY A 18 -12.24 -6.77 -11.46
C GLY A 18 -10.96 -6.80 -12.30
N LYS A 19 -11.02 -6.21 -13.48
CA LYS A 19 -9.88 -6.14 -14.39
C LYS A 19 -8.66 -5.52 -13.73
N ASN A 20 -8.86 -4.40 -13.05
CA ASN A 20 -7.74 -3.71 -12.40
C ASN A 20 -7.14 -4.55 -11.28
N ALA A 21 -7.94 -5.33 -10.59
CA ALA A 21 -7.47 -6.19 -9.53
C ALA A 21 -6.57 -7.32 -10.04
N ARG A 22 -6.74 -7.70 -11.30
CA ARG A 22 -5.97 -8.78 -11.91
C ARG A 22 -4.63 -8.32 -12.45
N LEU A 23 -4.37 -7.04 -12.46
CA LEU A 23 -3.11 -6.49 -12.95
C LEU A 23 -1.98 -6.82 -11.98
N PRO A 24 -0.73 -6.93 -12.48
CA PRO A 24 0.43 -7.09 -11.61
C PRO A 24 0.51 -5.97 -10.59
N ARG A 25 1.05 -6.28 -9.44
CA ARG A 25 1.15 -5.33 -8.34
C ARG A 25 1.84 -4.04 -8.75
N GLU A 26 2.91 -4.16 -9.52
CA GLU A 26 3.67 -2.99 -9.96
C GLU A 26 2.83 -2.03 -10.80
N ILE A 27 2.00 -2.60 -11.68
CA ILE A 27 1.11 -1.79 -12.51
C ILE A 27 0.01 -1.17 -11.64
N ARG A 28 -0.53 -1.94 -10.70
CA ARG A 28 -1.55 -1.41 -9.78
C ARG A 28 -1.00 -0.27 -8.95
N ASP A 29 0.23 -0.40 -8.47
CA ASP A 29 0.87 0.65 -7.68
C ASP A 29 1.08 1.91 -8.52
N GLN A 30 1.50 1.77 -9.76
CA GLN A 30 1.65 2.89 -10.67
C GLN A 30 0.30 3.55 -10.97
N LEU A 31 -0.72 2.76 -11.19
CA LEU A 31 -2.08 3.27 -11.41
C LEU A 31 -2.54 4.09 -10.22
N ASN A 32 -2.36 3.54 -9.02
CA ASN A 32 -2.78 4.21 -7.80
C ASN A 32 -2.02 5.51 -7.58
N GLN A 33 -0.73 5.52 -7.88
CA GLN A 33 0.07 6.74 -7.76
C GLN A 33 -0.40 7.80 -8.77
N ARG A 34 -0.72 7.40 -9.98
CA ARG A 34 -1.24 8.32 -10.99
C ARG A 34 -2.62 8.87 -10.62
N LEU A 35 -3.45 8.04 -9.99
CA LEU A 35 -4.73 8.48 -9.45
C LEU A 35 -4.53 9.52 -8.36
N LEU A 36 -3.59 9.27 -7.47
CA LEU A 36 -3.27 10.20 -6.40
C LEU A 36 -2.75 11.52 -6.95
N ASP A 37 -1.99 11.47 -8.04
CA ASP A 37 -1.45 12.65 -8.71
C ASP A 37 -2.51 13.42 -9.50
N GLY A 38 -3.71 12.88 -9.59
CA GLY A 38 -4.82 13.56 -10.24
C GLY A 38 -4.84 13.45 -11.75
N GLN A 39 -4.22 12.44 -12.33
CA GLN A 39 -4.24 12.29 -13.79
C GLN A 39 -5.66 12.02 -14.29
N PRO A 40 -6.02 12.60 -15.45
CA PRO A 40 -7.35 12.38 -16.02
C PRO A 40 -7.61 10.91 -16.36
N GLY A 41 -8.85 10.48 -16.16
CA GLY A 41 -9.23 9.09 -16.42
C GLY A 41 -8.94 8.61 -17.83
N GLN A 42 -9.18 9.46 -18.82
CA GLN A 42 -8.92 9.09 -20.21
C GLN A 42 -7.44 8.78 -20.45
N ARG A 43 -6.57 9.55 -19.85
CA ARG A 43 -5.13 9.34 -19.97
C ARG A 43 -4.71 8.04 -19.28
N LEU A 44 -5.30 7.77 -18.11
CA LEU A 44 -5.03 6.54 -17.39
C LEU A 44 -5.48 5.32 -18.19
N LEU A 45 -6.65 5.37 -18.78
CA LEU A 45 -7.16 4.27 -19.59
C LEU A 45 -6.28 4.02 -20.82
N ALA A 46 -5.87 5.09 -21.49
CA ALA A 46 -4.98 4.96 -22.64
C ALA A 46 -3.66 4.32 -22.24
N TRP A 47 -3.10 4.76 -21.14
CA TRP A 47 -1.86 4.20 -20.62
C TRP A 47 -2.00 2.73 -20.27
N LEU A 48 -3.02 2.37 -19.48
CA LEU A 48 -3.23 0.98 -19.07
C LEU A 48 -3.40 0.06 -20.25
N ASN A 49 -4.26 0.45 -21.19
CA ASN A 49 -4.59 -0.40 -22.32
C ASN A 49 -3.45 -0.50 -23.33
N SER A 50 -2.43 0.36 -23.23
CA SER A 50 -1.27 0.29 -24.10
C SER A 50 -0.18 -0.66 -23.60
N LEU A 51 -0.25 -1.09 -22.34
CA LEU A 51 0.78 -1.94 -21.76
C LEU A 51 0.65 -3.39 -22.25
N PRO A 52 1.72 -4.00 -22.76
CA PRO A 52 1.65 -5.37 -23.26
C PRO A 52 1.21 -6.37 -22.20
N GLU A 53 1.64 -6.20 -20.97
CA GLU A 53 1.25 -7.09 -19.86
C GLU A 53 -0.24 -7.02 -19.59
N VAL A 54 -0.79 -5.82 -19.65
CA VAL A 54 -2.23 -5.61 -19.47
C VAL A 54 -2.99 -6.26 -20.61
N GLN A 55 -2.52 -6.07 -21.84
CA GLN A 55 -3.17 -6.65 -23.01
C GLN A 55 -3.21 -8.17 -22.93
N ARG A 56 -2.13 -8.79 -22.44
CA ARG A 56 -2.09 -10.25 -22.26
C ARG A 56 -3.11 -10.73 -21.24
N ILE A 57 -3.22 -10.03 -20.14
CA ILE A 57 -4.19 -10.37 -19.09
C ILE A 57 -5.61 -10.22 -19.60
N LEU A 58 -5.88 -9.14 -20.30
CA LEU A 58 -7.20 -8.90 -20.85
C LEU A 58 -7.58 -9.97 -21.88
N ALA A 59 -6.63 -10.37 -22.70
CA ALA A 59 -6.86 -11.44 -23.68
C ALA A 59 -7.12 -12.79 -23.01
N ALA A 60 -6.39 -13.08 -21.94
CA ALA A 60 -6.50 -14.37 -21.26
C ALA A 60 -7.76 -14.49 -20.41
N ASP A 61 -8.11 -13.44 -19.69
CA ASP A 61 -9.15 -13.51 -18.66
C ASP A 61 -10.42 -12.71 -18.99
N PHE A 62 -10.39 -11.83 -19.96
CA PHE A 62 -11.51 -10.92 -20.24
C PHE A 62 -11.82 -10.79 -21.74
N ASP A 63 -11.49 -11.81 -22.50
CA ASP A 63 -11.78 -11.87 -23.94
C ASP A 63 -11.23 -10.68 -24.74
N GLY A 64 -10.13 -10.10 -24.28
CA GLY A 64 -9.53 -8.96 -24.94
C GLY A 64 -10.25 -7.65 -24.73
N SER A 65 -11.26 -7.62 -23.90
CA SER A 65 -12.03 -6.41 -23.63
C SER A 65 -11.16 -5.40 -22.87
N PRO A 66 -11.04 -4.17 -23.36
CA PRO A 66 -10.17 -3.19 -22.71
C PRO A 66 -10.72 -2.72 -21.36
N ILE A 67 -9.83 -2.15 -20.56
CA ILE A 67 -10.24 -1.51 -19.32
C ILE A 67 -10.97 -0.23 -19.70
N ASN A 68 -12.15 -0.02 -19.13
CA ASN A 68 -13.00 1.10 -19.48
C ASN A 68 -13.27 2.02 -18.29
N ALA A 69 -13.99 3.11 -18.53
CA ALA A 69 -14.29 4.09 -17.51
C ALA A 69 -15.03 3.50 -16.30
N PRO A 70 -16.06 2.65 -16.47
CA PRO A 70 -16.68 1.99 -15.32
C PRO A 70 -15.71 1.12 -14.53
N ASN A 71 -14.78 0.43 -15.19
CA ASN A 71 -13.76 -0.36 -14.49
C ASN A 71 -12.88 0.54 -13.61
N LEU A 72 -12.45 1.66 -14.15
CA LEU A 72 -11.63 2.61 -13.42
C LEU A 72 -12.41 3.22 -12.26
N SER A 73 -13.66 3.57 -12.47
CA SER A 73 -14.53 4.12 -11.45
C SER A 73 -14.69 3.15 -10.28
N ALA A 74 -14.94 1.88 -10.59
CA ALA A 74 -15.06 0.84 -9.57
C ALA A 74 -13.75 0.69 -8.79
N TRP A 75 -12.62 0.78 -9.48
CA TRP A 75 -11.31 0.71 -8.83
C TRP A 75 -11.10 1.87 -7.87
N LYS A 76 -11.50 3.08 -8.25
CA LYS A 76 -11.36 4.27 -7.41
C LYS A 76 -12.09 4.13 -6.09
N THR A 77 -13.24 3.48 -6.08
CA THR A 77 -14.04 3.32 -4.86
C THR A 77 -13.70 2.04 -4.11
N GLY A 78 -12.89 1.19 -4.69
CA GLY A 78 -12.52 -0.10 -4.09
C GLY A 78 -11.03 -0.21 -3.84
N GLY A 79 -10.33 -0.83 -4.79
CA GLY A 79 -8.90 -1.14 -4.62
C GLY A 79 -8.02 0.07 -4.36
N TYR A 80 -8.33 1.19 -4.98
CA TYR A 80 -7.59 2.42 -4.75
C TYR A 80 -7.74 2.90 -3.30
N GLN A 81 -8.95 2.84 -2.77
CA GLN A 81 -9.19 3.22 -1.38
C GLN A 81 -8.45 2.30 -0.41
N ASP A 82 -8.43 1.00 -0.70
CA ASP A 82 -7.66 0.05 0.11
C ASP A 82 -6.17 0.40 0.10
N TRP A 83 -5.67 0.78 -1.06
CA TRP A 83 -4.27 1.18 -1.21
C TRP A 83 -3.95 2.44 -0.41
N LEU A 84 -4.84 3.43 -0.44
CA LEU A 84 -4.66 4.65 0.33
C LEU A 84 -4.60 4.37 1.83
N VAL A 85 -5.49 3.52 2.31
CA VAL A 85 -5.52 3.15 3.72
C VAL A 85 -4.23 2.44 4.13
N ARG A 86 -3.79 1.48 3.33
CA ARG A 86 -2.53 0.78 3.63
C ARG A 86 -1.33 1.72 3.59
N ARG A 87 -1.32 2.64 2.65
CA ARG A 87 -0.24 3.62 2.53
C ARG A 87 -0.18 4.52 3.77
N GLU A 88 -1.32 5.01 4.21
CA GLU A 88 -1.40 5.84 5.40
C GLU A 88 -0.98 5.07 6.65
N THR A 89 -1.46 3.85 6.79
CA THR A 89 -1.11 2.99 7.92
C THR A 89 0.40 2.73 7.95
N LEU A 90 1.00 2.46 6.80
CA LEU A 90 2.42 2.22 6.71
C LEU A 90 3.22 3.47 7.07
N GLU A 91 2.77 4.62 6.62
CA GLU A 91 3.44 5.89 6.93
C GLU A 91 3.39 6.18 8.44
N GLN A 92 2.22 5.96 9.05
CA GLN A 92 2.08 6.11 10.50
C GLN A 92 2.98 5.15 11.25
N ALA A 93 3.11 3.92 10.77
CA ALA A 93 3.99 2.93 11.37
C ALA A 93 5.46 3.38 11.28
N ARG A 94 5.86 3.93 10.15
CA ARG A 94 7.22 4.45 9.98
C ARG A 94 7.51 5.61 10.91
N GLU A 95 6.57 6.51 11.06
CA GLU A 95 6.71 7.63 11.98
C GLU A 95 6.84 7.16 13.41
N LEU A 96 6.05 6.17 13.79
CA LEU A 96 6.08 5.62 15.14
C LEU A 96 7.42 4.94 15.42
N VAL A 97 7.92 4.17 14.47
CA VAL A 97 9.23 3.51 14.60
C VAL A 97 10.33 4.55 14.74
N ALA A 98 10.31 5.58 13.90
CA ALA A 98 11.31 6.65 13.96
C ALA A 98 11.30 7.36 15.32
N ALA A 99 10.11 7.68 15.82
CA ALA A 99 9.96 8.32 17.13
C ALA A 99 10.49 7.43 18.25
N THR A 100 10.22 6.13 18.16
CA THR A 100 10.69 5.15 19.15
C THR A 100 12.21 5.05 19.13
N GLU A 101 12.82 5.04 17.95
CA GLU A 101 14.28 5.00 17.81
C GLU A 101 14.93 6.23 18.42
N ILE A 102 14.36 7.41 18.22
CA ILE A 102 14.87 8.64 18.80
C ILE A 102 14.81 8.57 20.32
N LYS A 103 13.70 8.15 20.89
CA LYS A 103 13.55 8.01 22.33
C LYS A 103 14.53 7.03 22.91
N LEU A 104 14.73 5.91 22.23
CA LEU A 104 15.67 4.89 22.66
C LEU A 104 17.10 5.44 22.65
N ALA A 105 17.47 6.14 21.61
CA ALA A 105 18.80 6.73 21.50
C ALA A 105 19.04 7.74 22.62
N ASP A 106 18.05 8.60 22.90
CA ASP A 106 18.14 9.56 24.01
C ASP A 106 18.29 8.86 25.35
N HIS A 107 17.54 7.80 25.57
CA HIS A 107 17.62 7.03 26.81
C HIS A 107 18.98 6.39 26.97
N LEU A 108 19.52 5.78 25.92
CA LEU A 108 20.84 5.16 25.96
C LEU A 108 21.93 6.21 26.22
N ALA A 109 21.82 7.38 25.62
CA ALA A 109 22.78 8.46 25.85
C ALA A 109 22.76 8.88 27.33
N THR A 110 21.57 9.00 27.91
CA THR A 110 21.42 9.33 29.32
C THR A 110 22.04 8.27 30.21
N VAL A 111 21.78 7.01 29.93
CA VAL A 111 22.34 5.90 30.70
C VAL A 111 23.86 5.90 30.62
N LEU A 112 24.43 6.09 29.45
CA LEU A 112 25.88 6.15 29.28
C LEU A 112 26.50 7.33 30.01
N ALA A 113 25.89 8.50 29.94
CA ALA A 113 26.36 9.69 30.64
C ALA A 113 26.38 9.45 32.14
N THR A 114 25.33 8.83 32.69
CA THR A 114 25.25 8.48 34.09
C THR A 114 26.34 7.49 34.47
N HIS A 115 26.57 6.49 33.63
CA HIS A 115 27.59 5.49 33.86
C HIS A 115 28.99 6.13 33.94
N TYR A 116 29.30 7.01 32.99
CA TYR A 116 30.59 7.70 32.99
C TYR A 116 30.76 8.58 34.21
N ALA A 117 29.72 9.28 34.61
CA ALA A 117 29.78 10.11 35.82
C ALA A 117 30.11 9.28 37.08
N ILE A 118 29.46 8.12 37.21
CA ILE A 118 29.72 7.21 38.33
C ILE A 118 31.14 6.68 38.25
N SER A 119 31.62 6.33 37.08
CA SER A 119 32.98 5.83 36.91
C SER A 119 34.01 6.86 37.30
N ASP A 120 33.80 8.12 36.98
CA ASP A 120 34.69 9.19 37.39
C ASP A 120 34.72 9.36 38.89
N LEU A 121 33.58 9.27 39.53
CA LEU A 121 33.49 9.35 40.97
C LEU A 121 34.29 8.21 41.65
N ARG A 122 34.31 7.05 41.05
CA ARG A 122 35.04 5.91 41.61
C ARG A 122 36.54 6.04 41.55
N ARG A 123 37.04 6.96 40.71
CA ARG A 123 38.46 7.19 40.61
C ARG A 123 39.04 7.92 41.82
N PHE A 124 38.20 8.57 42.52
CA PHE A 124 38.56 9.28 43.73
C PHE A 124 38.14 8.53 44.96
#